data_ec4c027e32e9bfa10335d19af17005e8
#
_entry.id   ec4c027e32e9bfa10335d19af17005e8
#
_cell.length_a   1.000
_cell.length_b   1.000
_cell.length_c   1.000
_cell.angle_alpha   90.00
_cell.angle_beta   90.00
_cell.angle_gamma   90.00
#
_symmetry.space_group_name_H-M   'P 1'
#
loop_
_entity.id
_entity.type
_entity.pdbx_description
1 polymer ?
#
loop_
_entity_poly.entity_id
_entity_poly.type
_entity_poly.pdbx_seq_one_letter_code
_entity_poly.pdbx_strand_id
1 'polypeptide(L)'
;ITLGIHGVIHNDQISFTPYYSLSEFDLSSFLNQRFNTKVFIENEANLSVLGELSYMPNYKNIASISVHSGVGLGLFINGDLYTGFSGYAGEIGHTIVDVDGRDCPCGNKGCLEQYLSEKALLKEFKEATNLDYVDFDMLSSMYKLANKDAIAIFQKFVKYMTVCINNILNLYNPDIVIINSSFTHHFPELTKDIEHSLNSRLNDVLHIYPSKLHHTSILLGGVSVAVKDFLDINDLRFVSK
;
A
#
# COMPACT_ATOMS: atom_id res chain seq x y z
N ILE A 1 -6.52 -18.69 -11.44
CA ILE A 1 -6.19 -17.28 -11.81
C ILE A 1 -6.40 -16.42 -10.58
N THR A 2 -5.42 -15.58 -10.25
CA THR A 2 -5.59 -14.55 -9.20
C THR A 2 -5.46 -13.17 -9.81
N LEU A 3 -6.38 -12.27 -9.46
CA LEU A 3 -6.41 -10.89 -9.93
C LEU A 3 -6.29 -9.94 -8.74
N GLY A 4 -5.32 -9.03 -8.79
CA GLY A 4 -5.23 -7.89 -7.90
C GLY A 4 -5.99 -6.72 -8.49
N ILE A 5 -6.96 -6.20 -7.76
CA ILE A 5 -7.82 -5.09 -8.21
C ILE A 5 -7.62 -3.90 -7.28
N HIS A 6 -7.45 -2.73 -7.89
CA HIS A 6 -7.49 -1.47 -7.15
C HIS A 6 -8.94 -1.12 -6.83
N GLY A 7 -9.38 -1.44 -5.61
CA GLY A 7 -10.76 -1.26 -5.18
C GLY A 7 -11.13 -2.14 -3.99
N VAL A 8 -12.38 -2.08 -3.58
CA VAL A 8 -12.92 -2.87 -2.45
C VAL A 8 -13.45 -4.19 -2.96
N ILE A 9 -12.94 -5.27 -2.40
CA ILE A 9 -13.30 -6.64 -2.72
C ILE A 9 -13.92 -7.31 -1.49
N HIS A 10 -15.01 -8.02 -1.70
CA HIS A 10 -15.66 -8.82 -0.67
C HIS A 10 -16.20 -10.12 -1.26
N ASN A 11 -15.77 -11.28 -0.74
CA ASN A 11 -16.17 -12.60 -1.22
C ASN A 11 -15.97 -12.79 -2.74
N ASP A 12 -14.78 -12.49 -3.25
CA ASP A 12 -14.42 -12.55 -4.67
C ASP A 12 -15.28 -11.67 -5.60
N GLN A 13 -16.04 -10.71 -5.03
CA GLN A 13 -16.84 -9.75 -5.77
C GLN A 13 -16.28 -8.34 -5.60
N ILE A 14 -16.32 -7.58 -6.70
CA ILE A 14 -15.89 -6.19 -6.72
C ILE A 14 -17.04 -5.32 -6.22
N SER A 15 -16.89 -4.78 -5.00
CA SER A 15 -17.87 -3.87 -4.41
C SER A 15 -17.74 -2.43 -4.92
N PHE A 16 -16.49 -2.00 -5.15
CA PHE A 16 -16.18 -0.65 -5.63
C PHE A 16 -14.83 -0.61 -6.33
N THR A 17 -14.74 0.14 -7.43
CA THR A 17 -13.49 0.52 -8.07
C THR A 17 -13.49 2.01 -8.43
N PRO A 18 -12.42 2.76 -8.12
CA PRO A 18 -12.40 4.21 -8.31
C PRO A 18 -12.30 4.66 -9.78
N TYR A 19 -11.81 3.78 -10.67
CA TYR A 19 -11.48 4.15 -12.05
C TYR A 19 -12.27 3.38 -13.11
N TYR A 20 -12.97 2.30 -12.73
CA TYR A 20 -13.67 1.41 -13.66
C TYR A 20 -15.04 1.07 -13.08
N SER A 21 -16.07 1.01 -13.92
CA SER A 21 -17.41 0.57 -13.50
C SER A 21 -17.50 -0.96 -13.50
N LEU A 22 -16.77 -1.63 -12.60
CA LEU A 22 -16.73 -3.09 -12.51
C LEU A 22 -17.64 -3.67 -11.43
N SER A 23 -18.24 -2.85 -10.57
CA SER A 23 -19.08 -3.32 -9.46
C SER A 23 -20.35 -4.08 -9.87
N GLU A 24 -20.83 -3.88 -11.09
CA GLU A 24 -21.99 -4.59 -11.64
C GLU A 24 -21.60 -5.81 -12.50
N PHE A 25 -20.30 -6.09 -12.65
CA PHE A 25 -19.82 -7.17 -13.49
C PHE A 25 -19.18 -8.28 -12.66
N ASP A 26 -19.75 -9.48 -12.74
CA ASP A 26 -19.19 -10.67 -12.10
C ASP A 26 -17.97 -11.18 -12.89
N LEU A 27 -16.83 -10.52 -12.67
CA LEU A 27 -15.56 -10.82 -13.33
C LEU A 27 -15.07 -12.22 -12.99
N SER A 28 -15.29 -12.68 -11.75
CA SER A 28 -14.89 -14.01 -11.30
C SER A 28 -15.61 -15.12 -12.10
N SER A 29 -16.94 -15.07 -12.16
CA SER A 29 -17.72 -16.02 -12.94
C SER A 29 -17.43 -15.96 -14.43
N PHE A 30 -17.26 -14.76 -15.00
CA PHE A 30 -16.91 -14.60 -16.40
C PHE A 30 -15.60 -15.29 -16.77
N LEU A 31 -14.54 -15.06 -15.99
CA LEU A 31 -13.23 -15.66 -16.23
C LEU A 31 -13.22 -17.16 -15.95
N ASN A 32 -13.92 -17.60 -14.91
CA ASN A 32 -14.07 -19.02 -14.60
C ASN A 32 -14.70 -19.78 -15.77
N GLN A 33 -15.81 -19.28 -16.32
CA GLN A 33 -16.48 -19.88 -17.48
C GLN A 33 -15.59 -19.84 -18.72
N ARG A 34 -14.85 -18.76 -18.92
CA ARG A 34 -14.01 -18.58 -20.11
C ARG A 34 -12.79 -19.48 -20.13
N PHE A 35 -12.17 -19.72 -18.98
CA PHE A 35 -10.90 -20.44 -18.86
C PHE A 35 -11.05 -21.79 -18.16
N ASN A 36 -12.25 -22.16 -17.71
CA ASN A 36 -12.54 -23.39 -16.95
C ASN A 36 -11.55 -23.59 -15.80
N THR A 37 -11.34 -22.55 -14.99
CA THR A 37 -10.39 -22.56 -13.88
C THR A 37 -10.89 -21.68 -12.73
N LYS A 38 -10.48 -22.00 -11.51
CA LYS A 38 -10.82 -21.20 -10.33
C LYS A 38 -10.22 -19.79 -10.45
N VAL A 39 -10.98 -18.81 -10.05
CA VAL A 39 -10.60 -17.40 -10.09
C VAL A 39 -10.76 -16.78 -8.72
N PHE A 40 -9.72 -16.09 -8.25
CA PHE A 40 -9.68 -15.31 -7.04
C PHE A 40 -9.56 -13.83 -7.39
N ILE A 41 -10.32 -13.01 -6.72
CA ILE A 41 -10.22 -11.54 -6.86
C ILE A 41 -9.93 -10.98 -5.48
N GLU A 42 -8.86 -10.19 -5.36
CA GLU A 42 -8.47 -9.59 -4.10
C GLU A 42 -7.97 -8.15 -4.32
N ASN A 43 -8.04 -7.34 -3.26
CA ASN A 43 -7.47 -6.01 -3.26
C ASN A 43 -5.94 -6.07 -3.40
N GLU A 44 -5.35 -5.15 -4.16
CA GLU A 44 -3.90 -5.15 -4.43
C GLU A 44 -3.04 -4.94 -3.17
N ALA A 45 -3.51 -4.14 -2.20
CA ALA A 45 -2.78 -3.95 -0.95
C ALA A 45 -2.83 -5.21 -0.07
N ASN A 46 -3.95 -5.95 -0.10
CA ASN A 46 -4.09 -7.24 0.56
C ASN A 46 -3.17 -8.29 -0.08
N LEU A 47 -3.08 -8.33 -1.40
CA LEU A 47 -2.11 -9.19 -2.07
C LEU A 47 -0.68 -8.77 -1.76
N SER A 48 -0.40 -7.47 -1.66
CA SER A 48 0.93 -6.99 -1.29
C SER A 48 1.38 -7.52 0.08
N VAL A 49 0.54 -7.43 1.12
CA VAL A 49 0.91 -7.96 2.44
C VAL A 49 1.07 -9.48 2.44
N LEU A 50 0.28 -10.22 1.67
CA LEU A 50 0.43 -11.67 1.52
C LEU A 50 1.73 -12.06 0.80
N GLY A 51 2.17 -11.26 -0.17
CA GLY A 51 3.46 -11.40 -0.83
C GLY A 51 4.62 -11.16 0.14
N GLU A 52 4.58 -10.08 0.91
CA GLU A 52 5.59 -9.75 1.92
C GLU A 52 5.67 -10.84 3.01
N LEU A 53 4.53 -11.31 3.51
CA LEU A 53 4.44 -12.39 4.49
C LEU A 53 5.15 -13.66 4.03
N SER A 54 5.09 -13.98 2.73
CA SER A 54 5.70 -15.18 2.17
C SER A 54 7.23 -15.20 2.33
N TYR A 55 7.86 -14.04 2.55
CA TYR A 55 9.30 -13.89 2.81
C TYR A 55 9.63 -13.50 4.26
N MET A 56 8.62 -13.20 5.08
CA MET A 56 8.79 -12.79 6.49
C MET A 56 8.00 -13.71 7.44
N PRO A 57 8.40 -14.98 7.58
CA PRO A 57 7.57 -16.02 8.18
C PRO A 57 7.34 -15.92 9.69
N ASN A 58 8.05 -15.06 10.40
CA ASN A 58 8.07 -15.07 11.87
C ASN A 58 7.12 -14.03 12.51
N TYR A 59 6.44 -13.22 11.70
CA TYR A 59 5.56 -12.17 12.16
C TYR A 59 4.09 -12.59 12.05
N LYS A 60 3.28 -12.22 13.04
CA LYS A 60 1.85 -12.51 13.09
C LYS A 60 0.99 -11.28 12.83
N ASN A 61 1.58 -10.10 12.99
CA ASN A 61 0.89 -8.83 12.78
C ASN A 61 1.75 -7.94 11.87
N ILE A 62 1.36 -7.84 10.61
CA ILE A 62 2.09 -7.09 9.58
C ILE A 62 1.16 -6.01 9.02
N ALA A 63 1.66 -4.79 8.92
CA ALA A 63 1.06 -3.72 8.15
C ALA A 63 1.93 -3.43 6.92
N SER A 64 1.40 -3.61 5.71
CA SER A 64 2.08 -3.28 4.46
C SER A 64 1.42 -2.08 3.82
N ILE A 65 2.14 -0.97 3.74
CA ILE A 65 1.68 0.29 3.15
C ILE A 65 2.19 0.36 1.72
N SER A 66 1.27 0.46 0.76
CA SER A 66 1.59 0.64 -0.66
C SER A 66 1.34 2.10 -1.05
N VAL A 67 2.38 2.80 -1.52
CA VAL A 67 2.30 4.20 -1.96
C VAL A 67 2.75 4.30 -3.41
N HIS A 68 1.76 4.37 -4.28
CA HIS A 68 1.91 4.50 -5.74
C HIS A 68 0.96 5.57 -6.26
N SER A 69 0.09 5.25 -7.24
CA SER A 69 -0.96 6.17 -7.71
C SER A 69 -1.96 6.55 -6.61
N GLY A 70 -2.16 5.65 -5.64
CA GLY A 70 -2.95 5.82 -4.43
C GLY A 70 -2.15 5.42 -3.18
N VAL A 71 -2.85 5.30 -2.04
CA VAL A 71 -2.30 4.83 -0.76
C VAL A 71 -3.18 3.71 -0.22
N GLY A 72 -2.66 2.48 -0.23
CA GLY A 72 -3.34 1.29 0.29
C GLY A 72 -2.63 0.73 1.53
N LEU A 73 -3.36 -0.02 2.33
CA LEU A 73 -2.85 -0.73 3.50
C LEU A 73 -3.36 -2.17 3.51
N GLY A 74 -2.46 -3.12 3.40
CA GLY A 74 -2.73 -4.53 3.68
C GLY A 74 -2.43 -4.84 5.15
N LEU A 75 -3.37 -5.48 5.82
CA LEU A 75 -3.26 -5.85 7.22
C LEU A 75 -3.31 -7.39 7.37
N PHE A 76 -2.26 -7.95 7.97
CA PHE A 76 -2.23 -9.34 8.42
C PHE A 76 -2.16 -9.32 9.94
N ILE A 77 -3.21 -9.81 10.62
CA ILE A 77 -3.38 -9.66 12.06
C ILE A 77 -3.74 -11.02 12.68
N ASN A 78 -3.02 -11.40 13.74
CA ASN A 78 -3.19 -12.68 14.44
C ASN A 78 -3.06 -13.91 13.53
N GLY A 79 -2.31 -13.80 12.44
CA GLY A 79 -2.10 -14.91 11.52
C GLY A 79 -3.07 -14.97 10.34
N ASP A 80 -3.97 -13.97 10.19
CA ASP A 80 -4.95 -13.92 9.13
C ASP A 80 -4.98 -12.55 8.44
N LEU A 81 -5.41 -12.54 7.18
CA LEU A 81 -5.67 -11.30 6.43
C LEU A 81 -6.89 -10.60 7.04
N TYR A 82 -6.72 -9.35 7.45
CA TYR A 82 -7.78 -8.56 8.05
C TYR A 82 -8.44 -7.64 7.01
N THR A 83 -9.63 -8.00 6.57
CA THR A 83 -10.41 -7.26 5.56
C THR A 83 -11.59 -6.50 6.15
N GLY A 84 -11.89 -6.67 7.45
CA GLY A 84 -13.06 -6.09 8.10
C GLY A 84 -14.36 -6.79 7.71
N PHE A 85 -15.49 -6.18 8.07
CA PHE A 85 -16.82 -6.77 7.87
C PHE A 85 -17.20 -6.93 6.38
N SER A 86 -16.84 -5.97 5.54
CA SER A 86 -17.25 -5.90 4.14
C SER A 86 -16.14 -5.54 3.16
N GLY A 87 -14.88 -5.84 3.52
CA GLY A 87 -13.72 -5.61 2.66
C GLY A 87 -13.13 -4.20 2.70
N TYR A 88 -13.64 -3.30 3.57
CA TYR A 88 -13.16 -1.90 3.65
C TYR A 88 -12.03 -1.68 4.65
N ALA A 89 -11.55 -2.70 5.36
CA ALA A 89 -10.39 -2.51 6.21
C ALA A 89 -9.15 -2.19 5.36
N GLY A 90 -8.28 -1.32 5.88
CA GLY A 90 -7.06 -0.93 5.16
C GLY A 90 -7.21 0.28 4.23
N GLU A 91 -8.36 0.93 4.16
CA GLU A 91 -8.58 2.16 3.39
C GLU A 91 -7.90 3.38 4.05
N ILE A 92 -6.62 3.23 4.43
CA ILE A 92 -5.83 4.23 5.14
C ILE A 92 -5.64 5.53 4.33
N GLY A 93 -5.58 5.41 3.01
CA GLY A 93 -5.47 6.53 2.09
C GLY A 93 -6.64 7.50 2.21
N HIS A 94 -7.81 7.02 2.65
CA HIS A 94 -9.02 7.81 2.82
C HIS A 94 -9.26 8.29 4.26
N THR A 95 -8.31 8.06 5.18
CA THR A 95 -8.35 8.70 6.50
C THR A 95 -8.08 10.20 6.37
N ILE A 96 -8.83 11.02 7.12
CA ILE A 96 -8.73 12.48 7.06
C ILE A 96 -7.53 12.92 7.93
N VAL A 97 -6.56 13.58 7.31
CA VAL A 97 -5.38 14.15 7.97
C VAL A 97 -5.40 15.68 8.02
N ASP A 98 -6.33 16.28 7.29
CA ASP A 98 -6.56 17.73 7.27
C ASP A 98 -8.05 18.00 7.06
N VAL A 99 -8.75 18.47 8.09
CA VAL A 99 -10.21 18.60 8.09
C VAL A 99 -10.72 19.56 6.98
N ASP A 100 -9.99 20.64 6.72
CA ASP A 100 -10.30 21.64 5.70
C ASP A 100 -9.44 21.46 4.43
N GLY A 101 -8.89 20.27 4.24
CA GLY A 101 -7.91 19.97 3.22
C GLY A 101 -8.46 19.75 1.81
N ARG A 102 -7.64 19.11 0.98
CA ARG A 102 -7.91 18.90 -0.45
C ARG A 102 -9.12 18.00 -0.67
N ASP A 103 -9.88 18.30 -1.73
CA ASP A 103 -10.97 17.41 -2.16
C ASP A 103 -10.43 16.05 -2.56
N CYS A 104 -11.14 14.99 -2.17
CA CYS A 104 -10.79 13.60 -2.52
C CYS A 104 -11.89 12.99 -3.41
N PRO A 105 -11.54 12.20 -4.43
CA PRO A 105 -12.53 11.51 -5.27
C PRO A 105 -13.50 10.60 -4.51
N CYS A 106 -13.17 10.17 -3.28
CA CYS A 106 -14.08 9.39 -2.43
C CYS A 106 -15.25 10.22 -1.85
N GLY A 107 -15.28 11.53 -2.07
CA GLY A 107 -16.30 12.45 -1.55
C GLY A 107 -15.90 13.19 -0.27
N ASN A 108 -14.84 12.75 0.43
CA ASN A 108 -14.30 13.44 1.61
C ASN A 108 -13.35 14.58 1.21
N LYS A 109 -12.96 15.38 2.23
CA LYS A 109 -11.84 16.32 2.15
C LYS A 109 -10.70 15.88 3.05
N GLY A 110 -9.46 16.24 2.66
CA GLY A 110 -8.28 16.07 3.48
C GLY A 110 -7.82 14.63 3.67
N CYS A 111 -8.20 13.72 2.77
CA CYS A 111 -7.72 12.34 2.79
C CYS A 111 -6.20 12.27 2.63
N LEU A 112 -5.56 11.38 3.39
CA LEU A 112 -4.11 11.16 3.38
C LEU A 112 -3.54 10.97 1.97
N GLU A 113 -4.25 10.24 1.11
CA GLU A 113 -3.85 9.98 -0.27
C GLU A 113 -3.55 11.25 -1.07
N GLN A 114 -4.30 12.34 -0.82
CA GLN A 114 -4.13 13.61 -1.51
C GLN A 114 -2.83 14.33 -1.14
N TYR A 115 -2.09 13.83 -0.15
CA TYR A 115 -0.84 14.40 0.36
C TYR A 115 0.33 13.44 0.28
N LEU A 116 0.08 12.11 0.31
CA LEU A 116 1.12 11.09 0.42
C LEU A 116 1.31 10.28 -0.87
N SER A 117 0.27 10.12 -1.72
CA SER A 117 0.43 9.32 -2.94
C SER A 117 1.52 9.89 -3.84
N GLU A 118 2.24 9.02 -4.55
CA GLU A 118 3.25 9.43 -5.53
C GLU A 118 2.67 10.42 -6.55
N LYS A 119 1.45 10.14 -7.02
CA LYS A 119 0.71 11.04 -7.91
C LYS A 119 0.52 12.44 -7.32
N ALA A 120 0.15 12.55 -6.05
CA ALA A 120 -0.05 13.84 -5.38
C ALA A 120 1.28 14.59 -5.22
N LEU A 121 2.34 13.88 -4.82
CA LEU A 121 3.67 14.45 -4.61
C LEU A 121 4.31 14.89 -5.93
N LEU A 122 4.18 14.11 -7.00
CA LEU A 122 4.66 14.50 -8.34
C LEU A 122 3.89 15.69 -8.90
N LYS A 123 2.58 15.77 -8.64
CA LYS A 123 1.79 16.96 -9.01
C LYS A 123 2.33 18.22 -8.33
N GLU A 124 2.59 18.17 -7.03
CA GLU A 124 3.16 19.30 -6.30
C GLU A 124 4.57 19.66 -6.78
N PHE A 125 5.40 18.65 -7.09
CA PHE A 125 6.72 18.87 -7.65
C PHE A 125 6.65 19.58 -9.01
N LYS A 126 5.72 19.16 -9.86
CA LYS A 126 5.45 19.82 -11.15
C LYS A 126 5.06 21.28 -10.97
N GLU A 127 4.15 21.57 -10.03
CA GLU A 127 3.70 22.94 -9.72
C GLU A 127 4.85 23.81 -9.18
N ALA A 128 5.70 23.26 -8.30
CA ALA A 128 6.83 23.98 -7.72
C ALA A 128 7.93 24.32 -8.73
N THR A 129 8.15 23.42 -9.71
CA THR A 129 9.23 23.57 -10.69
C THR A 129 8.80 24.22 -12.01
N ASN A 130 7.49 24.35 -12.26
CA ASN A 130 6.91 24.80 -13.52
C ASN A 130 7.38 23.98 -14.75
N LEU A 131 7.71 22.70 -14.56
CA LEU A 131 8.09 21.79 -15.64
C LEU A 131 6.84 21.25 -16.34
N ASP A 132 6.91 21.05 -17.65
CA ASP A 132 5.78 20.49 -18.43
C ASP A 132 5.50 19.03 -18.09
N TYR A 133 6.55 18.28 -17.79
CA TYR A 133 6.50 16.86 -17.42
C TYR A 133 7.38 16.58 -16.21
N VAL A 134 6.91 15.73 -15.31
CA VAL A 134 7.67 15.20 -14.17
C VAL A 134 7.31 13.74 -13.94
N ASP A 135 8.31 12.95 -13.58
CA ASP A 135 8.17 11.58 -13.11
C ASP A 135 9.06 11.35 -11.88
N PHE A 136 9.00 10.14 -11.35
CA PHE A 136 9.79 9.82 -10.17
C PHE A 136 11.30 9.80 -10.44
N ASP A 137 11.74 9.39 -11.61
CA ASP A 137 13.16 9.34 -11.98
C ASP A 137 13.76 10.75 -12.03
N MET A 138 13.03 11.71 -12.58
CA MET A 138 13.41 13.12 -12.57
C MET A 138 13.46 13.67 -11.14
N LEU A 139 12.41 13.45 -10.33
CA LEU A 139 12.36 13.87 -8.93
C LEU A 139 13.54 13.29 -8.15
N SER A 140 13.80 11.98 -8.29
CA SER A 140 14.89 11.26 -7.65
C SER A 140 16.27 11.85 -8.04
N SER A 141 16.46 12.12 -9.33
CA SER A 141 17.70 12.72 -9.85
C SER A 141 17.93 14.12 -9.28
N MET A 142 16.87 14.96 -9.23
CA MET A 142 16.96 16.31 -8.68
C MET A 142 17.16 16.28 -7.15
N TYR A 143 16.60 15.31 -6.45
CA TYR A 143 16.87 15.10 -5.02
C TYR A 143 18.33 14.79 -4.76
N LYS A 144 18.96 13.87 -5.53
CA LYS A 144 20.40 13.55 -5.45
C LYS A 144 21.30 14.77 -5.73
N LEU A 145 20.84 15.70 -6.55
CA LEU A 145 21.52 16.98 -6.84
C LEU A 145 21.22 18.09 -5.81
N ALA A 146 20.58 17.74 -4.68
CA ALA A 146 20.20 18.67 -3.62
C ALA A 146 19.32 19.84 -4.10
N ASN A 147 18.45 19.60 -5.10
CA ASN A 147 17.48 20.60 -5.52
C ASN A 147 16.47 20.86 -4.39
N LYS A 148 16.21 22.14 -4.07
CA LYS A 148 15.39 22.54 -2.93
C LYS A 148 13.94 22.07 -3.03
N ASP A 149 13.37 22.06 -4.23
CA ASP A 149 11.97 21.68 -4.44
C ASP A 149 11.82 20.17 -4.33
N ALA A 150 12.78 19.40 -4.86
CA ALA A 150 12.84 17.94 -4.68
C ALA A 150 13.00 17.57 -3.19
N ILE A 151 13.90 18.25 -2.45
CA ILE A 151 14.06 18.03 -1.00
C ILE A 151 12.75 18.28 -0.27
N ALA A 152 12.01 19.34 -0.60
CA ALA A 152 10.73 19.65 0.02
C ALA A 152 9.69 18.54 -0.21
N ILE A 153 9.66 17.92 -1.39
CA ILE A 153 8.78 16.77 -1.68
C ILE A 153 9.16 15.55 -0.85
N PHE A 154 10.46 15.21 -0.72
CA PHE A 154 10.90 14.10 0.13
C PHE A 154 10.59 14.33 1.61
N GLN A 155 10.78 15.56 2.11
CA GLN A 155 10.37 15.92 3.47
C GLN A 155 8.86 15.78 3.68
N LYS A 156 8.07 16.13 2.67
CA LYS A 156 6.62 15.97 2.69
C LYS A 156 6.22 14.48 2.73
N PHE A 157 6.88 13.63 1.93
CA PHE A 157 6.71 12.19 1.99
C PHE A 157 6.96 11.66 3.40
N VAL A 158 8.11 11.99 4.01
CA VAL A 158 8.45 11.57 5.38
C VAL A 158 7.38 12.05 6.37
N LYS A 159 6.97 13.32 6.29
CA LYS A 159 5.95 13.90 7.18
C LYS A 159 4.64 13.15 7.15
N TYR A 160 4.07 12.94 5.97
CA TYR A 160 2.76 12.26 5.86
C TYR A 160 2.84 10.76 6.06
N MET A 161 3.98 10.12 5.73
CA MET A 161 4.23 8.73 6.07
C MET A 161 4.31 8.54 7.58
N THR A 162 4.95 9.46 8.31
CA THR A 162 4.98 9.46 9.78
C THR A 162 3.58 9.53 10.37
N VAL A 163 2.70 10.40 9.84
CA VAL A 163 1.29 10.47 10.27
C VAL A 163 0.58 9.15 9.99
N CYS A 164 0.75 8.58 8.80
CA CYS A 164 0.17 7.30 8.39
C CYS A 164 0.57 6.20 9.38
N ILE A 165 1.87 6.03 9.62
CA ILE A 165 2.40 4.98 10.48
C ILE A 165 1.97 5.20 11.92
N ASN A 166 2.01 6.43 12.45
CA ASN A 166 1.52 6.71 13.79
C ASN A 166 0.06 6.25 13.99
N ASN A 167 -0.80 6.49 12.99
CA ASN A 167 -2.20 6.04 13.04
C ASN A 167 -2.31 4.52 13.01
N ILE A 168 -1.53 3.84 12.16
CA ILE A 168 -1.48 2.37 12.09
C ILE A 168 -1.03 1.76 13.42
N LEU A 169 0.01 2.32 14.03
CA LEU A 169 0.52 1.86 15.33
C LEU A 169 -0.52 1.99 16.42
N ASN A 170 -1.21 3.12 16.49
CA ASN A 170 -2.22 3.38 17.50
C ASN A 170 -3.49 2.53 17.32
N LEU A 171 -3.83 2.12 16.10
CA LEU A 171 -5.05 1.36 15.81
C LEU A 171 -4.82 -0.16 15.79
N TYR A 172 -3.68 -0.62 15.29
CA TYR A 172 -3.45 -2.04 14.99
C TYR A 172 -2.25 -2.63 15.73
N ASN A 173 -1.31 -1.80 16.18
CA ASN A 173 -0.09 -2.22 16.88
C ASN A 173 0.60 -3.44 16.23
N PRO A 174 1.00 -3.36 14.95
CA PRO A 174 1.64 -4.48 14.25
C PRO A 174 3.05 -4.76 14.76
N ASP A 175 3.53 -6.00 14.55
CA ASP A 175 4.93 -6.39 14.88
C ASP A 175 5.92 -5.65 13.97
N ILE A 176 5.52 -5.43 12.69
CA ILE A 176 6.32 -4.72 11.69
C ILE A 176 5.45 -3.88 10.77
N VAL A 177 6.04 -2.82 10.22
CA VAL A 177 5.49 -2.02 9.13
C VAL A 177 6.41 -2.14 7.91
N ILE A 178 5.84 -2.47 6.76
CA ILE A 178 6.54 -2.53 5.48
C ILE A 178 6.05 -1.38 4.61
N ILE A 179 6.96 -0.63 4.00
CA ILE A 179 6.64 0.47 3.09
C ILE A 179 7.03 0.07 1.67
N ASN A 180 6.04 -0.11 0.82
CA ASN A 180 6.21 -0.36 -0.61
C ASN A 180 5.94 0.93 -1.39
N SER A 181 7.00 1.63 -1.77
CA SER A 181 6.94 2.89 -2.52
C SER A 181 8.21 3.12 -3.32
N SER A 182 8.13 3.90 -4.39
CA SER A 182 9.31 4.33 -5.16
C SER A 182 10.28 5.12 -4.29
N PHE A 183 9.80 5.92 -3.32
CA PHE A 183 10.62 6.68 -2.39
C PHE A 183 11.53 5.77 -1.56
N THR A 184 10.96 4.80 -0.85
CA THR A 184 11.74 3.90 0.03
C THR A 184 12.49 2.82 -0.75
N HIS A 185 12.09 2.51 -1.97
CA HIS A 185 12.84 1.62 -2.85
C HIS A 185 14.17 2.24 -3.30
N HIS A 186 14.16 3.51 -3.71
CA HIS A 186 15.36 4.22 -4.17
C HIS A 186 16.19 4.84 -3.03
N PHE A 187 15.53 5.15 -1.91
CA PHE A 187 16.13 5.80 -0.74
C PHE A 187 15.67 5.09 0.54
N PRO A 188 16.20 3.87 0.80
CA PRO A 188 15.76 3.07 1.97
C PRO A 188 16.06 3.73 3.31
N GLU A 189 17.00 4.67 3.37
CA GLU A 189 17.31 5.47 4.56
C GLU A 189 16.13 6.33 5.04
N LEU A 190 15.18 6.66 4.18
CA LEU A 190 13.97 7.40 4.57
C LEU A 190 13.14 6.69 5.66
N THR A 191 13.26 5.38 5.77
CA THR A 191 12.61 4.63 6.86
C THR A 191 13.13 5.07 8.23
N LYS A 192 14.43 5.37 8.34
CA LYS A 192 15.04 5.90 9.57
C LYS A 192 14.58 7.32 9.86
N ASP A 193 14.43 8.16 8.83
CA ASP A 193 13.92 9.53 9.01
C ASP A 193 12.47 9.50 9.53
N ILE A 194 11.67 8.55 9.04
CA ILE A 194 10.30 8.30 9.51
C ILE A 194 10.34 7.82 10.98
N GLU A 195 11.18 6.82 11.31
CA GLU A 195 11.34 6.33 12.68
C GLU A 195 11.72 7.45 13.65
N HIS A 196 12.69 8.29 13.30
CA HIS A 196 13.11 9.43 14.11
C HIS A 196 12.02 10.51 14.25
N SER A 197 11.08 10.59 13.30
CA SER A 197 9.97 11.54 13.33
C SER A 197 8.78 11.05 14.16
N LEU A 198 8.76 9.76 14.56
CA LEU A 198 7.75 9.17 15.42
C LEU A 198 8.03 9.54 16.89
N ASN A 199 7.32 10.53 17.41
CA ASN A 199 7.55 11.06 18.76
C ASN A 199 6.54 10.51 19.80
N SER A 200 5.75 9.50 19.46
CA SER A 200 4.75 8.95 20.37
C SER A 200 5.40 8.10 21.48
N ARG A 201 5.00 8.36 22.71
CA ARG A 201 5.37 7.54 23.88
C ARG A 201 4.54 6.26 24.00
N LEU A 202 3.59 6.04 23.09
CA LEU A 202 2.69 4.89 23.09
C LEU A 202 3.29 3.68 22.35
N ASN A 203 4.41 3.87 21.64
CA ASN A 203 5.02 2.85 20.79
C ASN A 203 6.44 2.53 21.28
N ASP A 204 6.64 1.34 21.85
CA ASP A 204 7.91 0.96 22.47
C ASP A 204 8.93 0.36 21.50
N VAL A 205 8.49 -0.40 20.52
CA VAL A 205 9.37 -1.04 19.53
C VAL A 205 8.67 -1.02 18.17
N LEU A 206 9.36 -0.45 17.19
CA LEU A 206 8.87 -0.41 15.85
C LEU A 206 9.96 -0.87 14.88
N HIS A 207 9.60 -1.80 14.03
CA HIS A 207 10.43 -2.18 12.90
C HIS A 207 9.77 -1.71 11.61
N ILE A 208 10.34 -0.67 10.98
CA ILE A 208 9.91 -0.17 9.68
C ILE A 208 10.93 -0.62 8.63
N TYR A 209 10.45 -1.32 7.62
CA TYR A 209 11.30 -1.80 6.53
C TYR A 209 10.79 -1.31 5.18
N PRO A 210 11.69 -0.95 4.26
CA PRO A 210 11.30 -0.80 2.86
C PRO A 210 10.98 -2.18 2.30
N SER A 211 9.96 -2.28 1.45
CA SER A 211 9.67 -3.51 0.70
C SER A 211 10.89 -3.91 -0.15
N LYS A 212 11.28 -5.17 -0.07
CA LYS A 212 12.28 -5.78 -0.95
C LYS A 212 11.67 -6.33 -2.23
N LEU A 213 10.35 -6.51 -2.24
CA LEU A 213 9.61 -7.11 -3.36
C LEU A 213 9.14 -6.05 -4.37
N HIS A 214 8.92 -4.81 -3.92
CA HIS A 214 8.45 -3.70 -4.72
C HIS A 214 7.27 -4.11 -5.63
N HIS A 215 7.38 -4.01 -6.95
CA HIS A 215 6.31 -4.36 -7.89
C HIS A 215 5.93 -5.85 -7.90
N THR A 216 6.76 -6.73 -7.35
CA THR A 216 6.48 -8.17 -7.33
C THR A 216 5.64 -8.62 -6.13
N SER A 217 5.47 -7.80 -5.11
CA SER A 217 4.72 -8.16 -3.90
C SER A 217 3.29 -8.60 -4.20
N ILE A 218 2.57 -7.86 -5.04
CA ILE A 218 1.19 -8.17 -5.45
C ILE A 218 1.13 -9.49 -6.21
N LEU A 219 2.07 -9.70 -7.16
CA LEU A 219 2.13 -10.94 -7.94
C LEU A 219 2.40 -12.16 -7.06
N LEU A 220 3.33 -12.04 -6.13
CA LEU A 220 3.67 -13.11 -5.18
C LEU A 220 2.54 -13.37 -4.20
N GLY A 221 1.81 -12.35 -3.77
CA GLY A 221 0.58 -12.51 -3.01
C GLY A 221 -0.48 -13.29 -3.78
N GLY A 222 -0.68 -12.95 -5.04
CA GLY A 222 -1.57 -13.69 -5.94
C GLY A 222 -1.16 -15.15 -6.13
N VAL A 223 0.15 -15.41 -6.29
CA VAL A 223 0.69 -16.78 -6.32
C VAL A 223 0.42 -17.48 -4.99
N SER A 224 0.63 -16.81 -3.86
CA SER A 224 0.39 -17.36 -2.52
C SER A 224 -1.07 -17.81 -2.36
N VAL A 225 -2.03 -16.98 -2.75
CA VAL A 225 -3.47 -17.31 -2.71
C VAL A 225 -3.77 -18.55 -3.56
N ALA A 226 -3.33 -18.56 -4.82
CA ALA A 226 -3.60 -19.66 -5.74
C ALA A 226 -2.95 -20.98 -5.30
N VAL A 227 -1.71 -20.95 -4.82
CA VAL A 227 -0.97 -22.15 -4.38
C VAL A 227 -1.53 -22.71 -3.09
N LYS A 228 -1.90 -21.85 -2.13
CA LYS A 228 -2.54 -22.30 -0.88
C LYS A 228 -3.84 -23.04 -1.15
N ASP A 229 -4.69 -22.50 -2.00
CA ASP A 229 -5.94 -23.15 -2.38
C ASP A 229 -5.69 -24.45 -3.16
N PHE A 230 -4.76 -24.46 -4.12
CA PHE A 230 -4.47 -25.65 -4.93
C PHE A 230 -3.89 -26.81 -4.12
N LEU A 231 -3.04 -26.51 -3.14
CA LEU A 231 -2.38 -27.51 -2.29
C LEU A 231 -3.18 -27.81 -1.00
N ASP A 232 -4.27 -27.12 -0.74
CA ASP A 232 -5.06 -27.19 0.50
C ASP A 232 -4.18 -26.98 1.76
N ILE A 233 -3.36 -25.90 1.73
CA ILE A 233 -2.46 -25.54 2.81
C ILE A 233 -2.77 -24.15 3.35
N ASN A 234 -2.59 -23.96 4.67
CA ASN A 234 -2.85 -22.69 5.31
C ASN A 234 -1.66 -21.72 5.29
N ASP A 235 -0.44 -22.23 5.16
CA ASP A 235 0.79 -21.43 5.21
C ASP A 235 1.70 -21.76 4.02
N LEU A 236 2.17 -20.73 3.35
CA LEU A 236 3.13 -20.83 2.25
C LEU A 236 4.28 -19.88 2.50
N ARG A 237 5.50 -20.40 2.46
CA ARG A 237 6.71 -19.63 2.70
C ARG A 237 7.70 -19.85 1.57
N PHE A 238 8.17 -18.77 0.98
CA PHE A 238 9.27 -18.82 0.03
C PHE A 238 10.57 -18.68 0.80
N VAL A 239 11.41 -19.70 0.73
CA VAL A 239 12.75 -19.66 1.34
C VAL A 239 13.69 -18.98 0.36
N SER A 240 14.19 -17.80 0.70
CA SER A 240 15.34 -17.22 0.01
C SER A 240 16.59 -18.06 0.34
N LYS A 241 17.19 -18.67 -0.68
CA LYS A 241 18.49 -19.30 -0.54
C LYS A 241 19.59 -18.27 -0.38
#